data_8a520dd7373d650ad4f674e0bbb73238
#
_entry.id   8a520dd7373d650ad4f674e0bbb73238
#
_cell.length_a   1.000
_cell.length_b   1.000
_cell.length_c   1.000
_cell.angle_alpha   90.00
_cell.angle_beta   90.00
_cell.angle_gamma   90.00
#
_symmetry.space_group_name_H-M   'P 1'
#
loop_
_entity.id
_entity.type
_entity.pdbx_description
1 polymer ?
#
loop_
_entity_poly.entity_id
_entity_poly.type
_entity_poly.pdbx_seq_one_letter_code
_entity_poly.pdbx_strand_id
1 'polypeptide(L)'
;MKYRPDDFYEKNRCELIAGVSADHLEPKRKTVVLSDGRELPYDRLLVAAGSSPAVPPIKGLEAVENMTTFLSLDDALRLEEMLTPFSRVLILGAGLIGLKCAEGIAGKAKSITVVDMADHILPSILDQEASAPVQRRLEEHGIEFVLSDAAQELHPDRAVLKSGRGIRFDILVMAVGVRPNVRLVQNAGGAVKRGIVTDSRGQTSIPDVYAAGDCTESRDITTGEEKVLALLPNAYLQGECAGINMAGGNQSYDKAIPMNSIGFFGLHLMTAGSCGGEAYLEKNGGNYKKLFVRENRLAGYILIGDVARAGIYTSLIREQTPLSALDFELIRQKPQLMAFSRTKRNEMLGGNVG
;
A
#
# COMPACT_ATOMS: atom_id res chain seq x y z
N MET A 1 12.50 12.22 4.93
CA MET A 1 11.60 13.14 5.69
C MET A 1 11.15 12.42 6.96
N LYS A 2 11.40 13.00 8.14
CA LYS A 2 10.93 12.41 9.40
C LYS A 2 9.43 12.69 9.58
N TYR A 3 8.67 11.68 9.96
CA TYR A 3 7.22 11.81 10.19
C TYR A 3 6.89 12.64 11.45
N ARG A 4 7.79 12.58 12.43
CA ARG A 4 7.70 13.35 13.68
C ARG A 4 9.03 14.08 13.94
N PRO A 5 9.02 15.22 14.66
CA PRO A 5 10.24 15.89 15.07
C PRO A 5 11.08 15.02 16.03
N ASP A 6 12.37 15.31 16.14
CA ASP A 6 13.31 14.46 16.91
C ASP A 6 12.97 14.38 18.40
N ASP A 7 12.38 15.43 18.94
CA ASP A 7 11.98 15.54 20.35
C ASP A 7 10.58 14.94 20.65
N PHE A 8 9.93 14.34 19.64
CA PHE A 8 8.58 13.81 19.79
C PHE A 8 8.45 12.77 20.90
N TYR A 9 9.37 11.82 20.95
CA TYR A 9 9.32 10.73 21.93
C TYR A 9 9.56 11.25 23.35
N GLU A 10 10.55 12.10 23.54
CA GLU A 10 10.86 12.74 24.82
C GLU A 10 9.69 13.58 25.34
N LYS A 11 9.13 14.46 24.50
CA LYS A 11 7.96 15.30 24.84
C LYS A 11 6.74 14.49 25.26
N ASN A 12 6.57 13.29 24.67
CA ASN A 12 5.46 12.42 24.99
C ASN A 12 5.81 11.35 26.03
N ARG A 13 6.98 11.45 26.68
CA ARG A 13 7.46 10.50 27.70
C ARG A 13 7.47 9.05 27.20
N CYS A 14 7.86 8.87 25.94
CA CYS A 14 8.01 7.56 25.31
C CYS A 14 9.48 7.19 25.30
N GLU A 15 9.83 6.03 25.85
CA GLU A 15 11.17 5.46 25.69
C GLU A 15 11.30 4.88 24.28
N LEU A 16 12.32 5.31 23.53
CA LEU A 16 12.64 4.79 22.20
C LEU A 16 13.85 3.88 22.28
N ILE A 17 13.65 2.60 21.99
CA ILE A 17 14.72 1.60 21.86
C ILE A 17 14.94 1.35 20.37
N ALA A 18 15.95 2.02 19.80
CA ALA A 18 16.30 1.91 18.39
C ALA A 18 17.47 0.93 18.16
N GLY A 19 17.56 0.37 16.94
CA GLY A 19 18.65 -0.54 16.55
C GLY A 19 18.55 -1.95 17.11
N VAL A 20 17.42 -2.30 17.77
CA VAL A 20 17.16 -3.61 18.36
C VAL A 20 15.78 -4.08 17.93
N SER A 21 15.66 -5.34 17.53
CA SER A 21 14.39 -5.94 17.14
C SER A 21 13.74 -6.73 18.30
N ALA A 22 12.40 -6.85 18.24
CA ALA A 22 11.68 -7.82 19.05
C ALA A 22 11.90 -9.22 18.45
N ASP A 23 12.44 -10.15 19.23
CA ASP A 23 12.76 -11.51 18.77
C ASP A 23 11.58 -12.46 19.00
N HIS A 24 11.07 -12.52 20.22
CA HIS A 24 9.91 -13.32 20.53
C HIS A 24 9.03 -12.74 21.64
N LEU A 25 7.82 -13.23 21.73
CA LEU A 25 6.79 -12.83 22.69
C LEU A 25 6.50 -13.99 23.63
N GLU A 26 6.50 -13.73 24.94
CA GLU A 26 6.09 -14.65 26.00
C GLU A 26 4.76 -14.19 26.63
N PRO A 27 3.59 -14.57 26.09
CA PRO A 27 2.31 -14.04 26.54
C PRO A 27 1.98 -14.35 28.01
N LYS A 28 2.37 -15.52 28.51
CA LYS A 28 2.13 -15.93 29.89
C LYS A 28 2.87 -15.07 30.90
N ARG A 29 4.04 -14.58 30.55
CA ARG A 29 4.86 -13.67 31.37
C ARG A 29 4.60 -12.20 31.06
N LYS A 30 3.80 -11.91 30.02
CA LYS A 30 3.62 -10.57 29.46
C LYS A 30 4.95 -9.88 29.18
N THR A 31 5.84 -10.54 28.45
CA THR A 31 7.20 -10.08 28.21
C THR A 31 7.53 -10.17 26.72
N VAL A 32 8.17 -9.14 26.18
CA VAL A 32 8.81 -9.14 24.84
C VAL A 32 10.32 -9.31 25.07
N VAL A 33 10.91 -10.29 24.40
CA VAL A 33 12.35 -10.50 24.38
C VAL A 33 12.95 -9.86 23.14
N LEU A 34 13.96 -9.03 23.35
CA LEU A 34 14.68 -8.32 22.29
C LEU A 34 15.84 -9.16 21.75
N SER A 35 16.32 -8.83 20.55
CA SER A 35 17.43 -9.52 19.89
C SER A 35 18.78 -9.39 20.62
N ASP A 36 18.91 -8.45 21.56
CA ASP A 36 20.07 -8.29 22.45
C ASP A 36 19.91 -9.00 23.80
N GLY A 37 18.82 -9.77 23.97
CA GLY A 37 18.55 -10.55 25.18
C GLY A 37 17.82 -9.79 26.29
N ARG A 38 17.55 -8.50 26.14
CA ARG A 38 16.75 -7.76 27.11
C ARG A 38 15.30 -8.23 27.10
N GLU A 39 14.70 -8.26 28.28
CA GLU A 39 13.29 -8.59 28.48
C GLU A 39 12.51 -7.31 28.85
N LEU A 40 11.43 -7.03 28.12
CA LEU A 40 10.56 -5.88 28.35
C LEU A 40 9.18 -6.37 28.82
N PRO A 41 8.80 -6.13 30.08
CA PRO A 41 7.44 -6.42 30.54
C PRO A 41 6.44 -5.44 29.92
N TYR A 42 5.18 -5.88 29.73
CA TYR A 42 4.10 -5.04 29.26
C TYR A 42 2.79 -5.32 29.99
N ASP A 43 1.96 -4.31 30.17
CA ASP A 43 0.56 -4.47 30.52
C ASP A 43 -0.28 -4.72 29.25
N ARG A 44 0.02 -3.95 28.21
CA ARG A 44 -0.57 -4.07 26.86
C ARG A 44 0.52 -3.87 25.83
N LEU A 45 0.46 -4.67 24.76
CA LEU A 45 1.44 -4.66 23.67
C LEU A 45 0.74 -4.33 22.35
N LEU A 46 1.33 -3.42 21.55
CA LEU A 46 0.97 -3.20 20.16
C LEU A 46 2.06 -3.75 19.24
N VAL A 47 1.70 -4.67 18.34
CA VAL A 47 2.56 -5.16 17.27
C VAL A 47 2.28 -4.36 16.01
N ALA A 48 3.20 -3.49 15.62
CA ALA A 48 3.13 -2.66 14.43
C ALA A 48 4.36 -2.92 13.53
N ALA A 49 4.67 -4.22 13.31
CA ALA A 49 5.90 -4.69 12.67
C ALA A 49 5.93 -4.48 11.15
N GLY A 50 4.85 -3.98 10.55
CA GLY A 50 4.78 -3.67 9.13
C GLY A 50 4.90 -4.89 8.22
N SER A 51 5.56 -4.71 7.08
CA SER A 51 5.79 -5.72 6.06
C SER A 51 7.24 -5.71 5.57
N SER A 52 7.67 -6.80 4.97
CA SER A 52 8.99 -6.94 4.35
C SER A 52 8.85 -7.17 2.85
N PRO A 53 9.85 -6.81 2.02
CA PRO A 53 9.83 -7.08 0.59
C PRO A 53 9.65 -8.57 0.32
N ALA A 54 8.83 -8.91 -0.67
CA ALA A 54 8.72 -10.26 -1.16
C ALA A 54 9.89 -10.54 -2.14
N VAL A 55 10.71 -11.52 -1.79
CA VAL A 55 11.78 -12.03 -2.66
C VAL A 55 11.45 -13.49 -2.94
N PRO A 56 10.84 -13.82 -4.09
CA PRO A 56 10.55 -15.19 -4.46
C PRO A 56 11.82 -15.94 -4.80
N PRO A 57 11.87 -17.26 -4.59
CA PRO A 57 13.00 -18.08 -5.01
C PRO A 57 13.01 -18.19 -6.54
N ILE A 58 13.91 -17.43 -7.18
CA ILE A 58 14.18 -17.53 -8.62
C ILE A 58 15.53 -18.23 -8.78
N LYS A 59 15.59 -19.23 -9.65
CA LYS A 59 16.83 -19.98 -9.92
C LYS A 59 17.95 -19.02 -10.31
N GLY A 60 19.10 -19.11 -9.62
CA GLY A 60 20.29 -18.30 -9.87
C GLY A 60 20.27 -16.89 -9.24
N LEU A 61 19.25 -16.55 -8.43
CA LEU A 61 19.19 -15.26 -7.74
C LEU A 61 20.40 -15.02 -6.83
N GLU A 62 20.91 -16.08 -6.23
CA GLU A 62 22.09 -16.05 -5.35
C GLU A 62 23.39 -15.65 -6.06
N ALA A 63 23.45 -15.74 -7.40
CA ALA A 63 24.58 -15.31 -8.21
C ALA A 63 24.53 -13.83 -8.61
N VAL A 64 23.44 -13.11 -8.30
CA VAL A 64 23.27 -11.70 -8.63
C VAL A 64 23.78 -10.83 -7.48
N GLU A 65 24.98 -10.26 -7.65
CA GLU A 65 25.61 -9.42 -6.62
C GLU A 65 24.91 -8.07 -6.43
N ASN A 66 24.55 -7.40 -7.53
CA ASN A 66 23.90 -6.09 -7.53
C ASN A 66 22.37 -6.23 -7.52
N MET A 67 21.84 -6.81 -6.42
CA MET A 67 20.41 -6.93 -6.21
C MET A 67 19.99 -6.10 -5.00
N THR A 68 18.86 -5.39 -5.13
CA THR A 68 18.19 -4.68 -4.03
C THR A 68 16.69 -4.87 -4.12
N THR A 69 16.01 -4.58 -3.02
CA THR A 69 14.58 -4.31 -2.98
C THR A 69 14.34 -2.80 -3.06
N PHE A 70 13.09 -2.34 -2.95
CA PHE A 70 12.78 -0.90 -2.93
C PHE A 70 11.60 -0.64 -2.00
N LEU A 71 11.82 -0.83 -0.69
CA LEU A 71 10.79 -0.60 0.33
C LEU A 71 11.24 0.41 1.39
N SER A 72 12.51 0.37 1.78
CA SER A 72 13.09 1.22 2.82
C SER A 72 13.95 2.35 2.23
N LEU A 73 14.31 3.32 3.09
CA LEU A 73 15.30 4.34 2.73
C LEU A 73 16.65 3.70 2.43
N ASP A 74 17.04 2.69 3.20
CA ASP A 74 18.32 1.98 2.99
C ASP A 74 18.36 1.27 1.63
N ASP A 75 17.24 0.70 1.17
CA ASP A 75 17.13 0.16 -0.19
C ASP A 75 17.35 1.23 -1.25
N ALA A 76 16.75 2.42 -1.05
CA ALA A 76 16.89 3.53 -2.00
C ALA A 76 18.33 4.06 -2.04
N LEU A 77 18.99 4.20 -0.89
CA LEU A 77 20.39 4.62 -0.78
C LEU A 77 21.31 3.58 -1.43
N ARG A 78 21.09 2.29 -1.18
CA ARG A 78 21.85 1.21 -1.81
C ARG A 78 21.68 1.23 -3.33
N LEU A 79 20.46 1.45 -3.83
CA LEU A 79 20.24 1.58 -5.27
C LEU A 79 21.00 2.79 -5.84
N GLU A 80 20.97 3.92 -5.15
CA GLU A 80 21.69 5.13 -5.58
C GLU A 80 23.20 4.93 -5.61
N GLU A 81 23.79 4.21 -4.66
CA GLU A 81 25.21 3.87 -4.63
C GLU A 81 25.63 2.96 -5.81
N MET A 82 24.77 2.01 -6.21
CA MET A 82 25.03 1.11 -7.34
C MET A 82 24.83 1.79 -8.70
N LEU A 83 24.02 2.86 -8.76
CA LEU A 83 23.54 3.43 -10.00
C LEU A 83 24.59 4.31 -10.68
N THR A 84 24.77 4.10 -11.98
CA THR A 84 25.61 4.92 -12.85
C THR A 84 24.86 5.28 -14.14
N PRO A 85 25.25 6.31 -14.89
CA PRO A 85 24.64 6.65 -16.19
C PRO A 85 24.74 5.53 -17.25
N PHE A 86 25.55 4.50 -17.01
CA PHE A 86 25.74 3.37 -17.91
C PHE A 86 24.97 2.13 -17.45
N SER A 87 24.38 2.14 -16.27
CA SER A 87 23.69 0.99 -15.68
C SER A 87 22.39 0.67 -16.42
N ARG A 88 22.22 -0.60 -16.75
CA ARG A 88 20.96 -1.19 -17.19
C ARG A 88 20.25 -1.74 -15.96
N VAL A 89 19.08 -1.22 -15.67
CA VAL A 89 18.30 -1.64 -14.48
C VAL A 89 17.15 -2.53 -14.91
N LEU A 90 17.09 -3.72 -14.35
CA LEU A 90 15.95 -4.62 -14.46
C LEU A 90 15.12 -4.57 -13.19
N ILE A 91 13.84 -4.23 -13.32
CA ILE A 91 12.89 -4.20 -12.21
C ILE A 91 11.90 -5.35 -12.41
N LEU A 92 11.77 -6.23 -11.42
CA LEU A 92 10.74 -7.27 -11.40
C LEU A 92 9.57 -6.77 -10.57
N GLY A 93 8.42 -6.57 -11.25
CA GLY A 93 7.17 -6.06 -10.69
C GLY A 93 6.78 -4.68 -11.21
N ALA A 94 5.65 -4.60 -11.92
CA ALA A 94 5.04 -3.38 -12.44
C ALA A 94 3.94 -2.82 -11.50
N GLY A 95 4.06 -3.08 -10.20
CA GLY A 95 3.24 -2.49 -9.15
C GLY A 95 3.71 -1.10 -8.74
N LEU A 96 3.03 -0.51 -7.73
CA LEU A 96 3.33 0.85 -7.24
C LEU A 96 4.80 1.05 -6.87
N ILE A 97 5.39 0.12 -6.16
CA ILE A 97 6.78 0.19 -5.68
C ILE A 97 7.76 0.15 -6.87
N GLY A 98 7.60 -0.81 -7.78
CA GLY A 98 8.48 -0.95 -8.94
C GLY A 98 8.42 0.25 -9.87
N LEU A 99 7.23 0.79 -10.11
CA LEU A 99 7.07 1.96 -10.98
C LEU A 99 7.57 3.26 -10.32
N LYS A 100 7.47 3.40 -8.99
CA LYS A 100 8.07 4.54 -8.28
C LYS A 100 9.59 4.45 -8.25
N CYS A 101 10.15 3.24 -8.17
CA CYS A 101 11.58 3.01 -8.37
C CYS A 101 12.00 3.44 -9.78
N ALA A 102 11.30 2.95 -10.81
CA ALA A 102 11.58 3.29 -12.21
C ALA A 102 11.54 4.81 -12.46
N GLU A 103 10.51 5.51 -11.96
CA GLU A 103 10.40 6.97 -12.04
C GLU A 103 11.58 7.67 -11.34
N GLY A 104 11.95 7.22 -10.13
CA GLY A 104 13.01 7.84 -9.33
C GLY A 104 14.41 7.75 -9.96
N ILE A 105 14.64 6.73 -10.79
CA ILE A 105 15.92 6.52 -11.49
C ILE A 105 15.87 6.88 -12.98
N ALA A 106 14.73 7.31 -13.50
CA ALA A 106 14.60 7.76 -14.88
C ALA A 106 15.58 8.91 -15.17
N GLY A 107 16.29 8.81 -16.29
CA GLY A 107 17.34 9.76 -16.66
C GLY A 107 18.67 9.61 -15.90
N LYS A 108 18.76 8.73 -14.90
CA LYS A 108 20.00 8.42 -14.16
C LYS A 108 20.63 7.09 -14.61
N ALA A 109 19.89 6.24 -15.29
CA ALA A 109 20.33 4.94 -15.82
C ALA A 109 20.39 4.97 -17.34
N LYS A 110 21.18 4.06 -17.94
CA LYS A 110 21.22 3.86 -19.39
C LYS A 110 19.91 3.31 -19.95
N SER A 111 19.32 2.35 -19.25
CA SER A 111 18.01 1.77 -19.59
C SER A 111 17.33 1.21 -18.35
N ILE A 112 16.00 1.24 -18.36
CA ILE A 112 15.15 0.69 -17.30
C ILE A 112 14.15 -0.24 -17.99
N THR A 113 14.18 -1.51 -17.62
CA THR A 113 13.22 -2.51 -18.11
C THR A 113 12.43 -3.05 -16.93
N VAL A 114 11.11 -2.98 -17.00
CA VAL A 114 10.18 -3.49 -15.98
C VAL A 114 9.52 -4.75 -16.51
N VAL A 115 9.59 -5.85 -15.77
CA VAL A 115 8.99 -7.14 -16.12
C VAL A 115 7.88 -7.48 -15.13
N ASP A 116 6.71 -7.88 -15.62
CA ASP A 116 5.60 -8.35 -14.79
C ASP A 116 4.83 -9.49 -15.44
N MET A 117 4.30 -10.39 -14.61
CA MET A 117 3.45 -11.51 -15.05
C MET A 117 2.07 -11.05 -15.54
N ALA A 118 1.59 -9.90 -15.05
CA ALA A 118 0.34 -9.31 -15.48
C ALA A 118 0.44 -8.76 -16.92
N ASP A 119 -0.68 -8.67 -17.58
CA ASP A 119 -0.79 -8.15 -18.95
C ASP A 119 -0.82 -6.61 -19.03
N HIS A 120 -0.86 -5.94 -17.88
CA HIS A 120 -0.85 -4.48 -17.75
C HIS A 120 -0.16 -4.05 -16.46
N ILE A 121 0.25 -2.78 -16.38
CA ILE A 121 0.88 -2.21 -15.19
C ILE A 121 -0.16 -1.87 -14.12
N LEU A 122 0.26 -1.83 -12.84
CA LEU A 122 -0.59 -1.55 -11.67
C LEU A 122 -1.82 -2.47 -11.56
N PRO A 123 -1.71 -3.79 -11.80
CA PRO A 123 -2.85 -4.70 -11.92
C PRO A 123 -3.69 -4.82 -10.65
N SER A 124 -3.14 -4.43 -9.49
CA SER A 124 -3.85 -4.43 -8.21
C SER A 124 -4.84 -3.27 -8.04
N ILE A 125 -4.72 -2.20 -8.84
CA ILE A 125 -5.48 -0.96 -8.66
C ILE A 125 -6.08 -0.38 -9.94
N LEU A 126 -5.65 -0.83 -11.10
CA LEU A 126 -6.17 -0.41 -12.41
C LEU A 126 -6.64 -1.62 -13.20
N ASP A 127 -7.60 -1.41 -14.08
CA ASP A 127 -7.89 -2.32 -15.17
C ASP A 127 -6.99 -1.99 -16.40
N GLN A 128 -6.99 -2.86 -17.40
CA GLN A 128 -6.16 -2.71 -18.59
C GLN A 128 -6.40 -1.37 -19.33
N GLU A 129 -7.66 -0.91 -19.37
CA GLU A 129 -8.02 0.34 -20.03
C GLU A 129 -7.45 1.56 -19.28
N ALA A 130 -7.58 1.60 -17.97
CA ALA A 130 -7.06 2.66 -17.12
C ALA A 130 -5.52 2.64 -17.04
N SER A 131 -4.92 1.46 -17.14
CA SER A 131 -3.46 1.27 -17.15
C SER A 131 -2.78 1.93 -18.36
N ALA A 132 -3.40 1.89 -19.53
CA ALA A 132 -2.79 2.33 -20.79
C ALA A 132 -2.29 3.79 -20.79
N PRO A 133 -3.01 4.81 -20.30
CA PRO A 133 -2.48 6.18 -20.25
C PRO A 133 -1.32 6.34 -19.29
N VAL A 134 -1.28 5.59 -18.18
CA VAL A 134 -0.18 5.61 -17.23
C VAL A 134 1.06 4.94 -17.82
N GLN A 135 0.90 3.81 -18.47
CA GLN A 135 1.99 3.10 -19.14
C GLN A 135 2.64 3.99 -20.21
N ARG A 136 1.85 4.61 -21.08
CA ARG A 136 2.37 5.55 -22.10
C ARG A 136 3.19 6.69 -21.46
N ARG A 137 2.72 7.27 -20.35
CA ARG A 137 3.46 8.32 -19.64
C ARG A 137 4.83 7.83 -19.18
N LEU A 138 4.94 6.61 -18.69
CA LEU A 138 6.19 6.01 -18.25
C LEU A 138 7.11 5.68 -19.46
N GLU A 139 6.55 5.16 -20.55
CA GLU A 139 7.28 4.88 -21.81
C GLU A 139 7.84 6.15 -22.48
N GLU A 140 7.10 7.27 -22.43
CA GLU A 140 7.56 8.58 -22.88
C GLU A 140 8.82 9.05 -22.12
N HIS A 141 9.06 8.52 -20.92
CA HIS A 141 10.24 8.81 -20.11
C HIS A 141 11.30 7.70 -20.15
N GLY A 142 11.24 6.83 -21.16
CA GLY A 142 12.29 5.85 -21.44
C GLY A 142 12.22 4.57 -20.60
N ILE A 143 11.08 4.26 -20.00
CA ILE A 143 10.87 3.02 -19.27
C ILE A 143 10.29 1.98 -20.23
N GLU A 144 10.96 0.83 -20.36
CA GLU A 144 10.51 -0.28 -21.18
C GLU A 144 9.73 -1.31 -20.35
N PHE A 145 8.65 -1.87 -20.93
CA PHE A 145 7.85 -2.89 -20.28
C PHE A 145 7.91 -4.23 -21.02
N VAL A 146 8.01 -5.31 -20.24
CA VAL A 146 7.83 -6.69 -20.69
C VAL A 146 6.76 -7.29 -19.79
N LEU A 147 5.54 -7.25 -20.27
CA LEU A 147 4.33 -7.70 -19.57
C LEU A 147 3.97 -9.13 -20.01
N SER A 148 3.09 -9.79 -19.26
CA SER A 148 2.70 -11.19 -19.46
C SER A 148 3.88 -12.16 -19.47
N ASP A 149 4.98 -11.82 -18.75
CA ASP A 149 6.17 -12.64 -18.67
C ASP A 149 6.79 -12.60 -17.26
N ALA A 150 7.69 -13.49 -16.95
CA ALA A 150 8.33 -13.56 -15.64
C ALA A 150 9.76 -14.06 -15.74
N ALA A 151 10.63 -13.63 -14.84
CA ALA A 151 11.97 -14.17 -14.71
C ALA A 151 11.88 -15.65 -14.28
N GLN A 152 12.46 -16.54 -15.07
CA GLN A 152 12.54 -17.96 -14.82
C GLN A 152 13.91 -18.34 -14.25
N GLU A 153 14.97 -17.72 -14.76
CA GLU A 153 16.34 -17.97 -14.33
C GLU A 153 17.14 -16.67 -14.38
N LEU A 154 17.99 -16.46 -13.39
CA LEU A 154 18.87 -15.32 -13.26
C LEU A 154 20.34 -15.78 -13.37
N HIS A 155 21.14 -14.98 -14.06
CA HIS A 155 22.59 -15.05 -14.11
C HIS A 155 23.16 -13.72 -13.59
N PRO A 156 24.46 -13.59 -13.34
CA PRO A 156 25.04 -12.36 -12.78
C PRO A 156 24.68 -11.06 -13.54
N ASP A 157 24.50 -11.14 -14.86
CA ASP A 157 24.25 -9.97 -15.73
C ASP A 157 23.05 -10.13 -16.68
N ARG A 158 22.27 -11.22 -16.55
CA ARG A 158 21.18 -11.55 -17.46
C ARG A 158 20.03 -12.30 -16.77
N ALA A 159 18.81 -11.91 -17.07
CA ALA A 159 17.62 -12.68 -16.77
C ALA A 159 17.15 -13.45 -18.01
N VAL A 160 16.73 -14.70 -17.84
CA VAL A 160 16.00 -15.49 -18.82
C VAL A 160 14.55 -15.53 -18.38
N LEU A 161 13.65 -15.04 -19.23
CA LEU A 161 12.23 -15.03 -18.97
C LEU A 161 11.56 -16.36 -19.34
N LYS A 162 10.33 -16.61 -18.89
CA LYS A 162 9.56 -17.81 -19.24
C LYS A 162 9.32 -17.95 -20.74
N SER A 163 9.20 -16.85 -21.47
CA SER A 163 9.10 -16.81 -22.94
C SER A 163 10.39 -17.25 -23.66
N GLY A 164 11.51 -17.42 -22.94
CA GLY A 164 12.84 -17.63 -23.50
C GLY A 164 13.60 -16.34 -23.83
N ARG A 165 12.97 -15.16 -23.70
CA ARG A 165 13.63 -13.86 -23.92
C ARG A 165 14.71 -13.63 -22.85
N GLY A 166 15.91 -13.23 -23.29
CA GLY A 166 17.00 -12.81 -22.42
C GLY A 166 17.05 -11.30 -22.24
N ILE A 167 17.17 -10.82 -21.01
CA ILE A 167 17.33 -9.39 -20.69
C ILE A 167 18.65 -9.21 -19.95
N ARG A 168 19.54 -8.37 -20.49
CA ARG A 168 20.78 -8.00 -19.81
C ARG A 168 20.54 -6.87 -18.82
N PHE A 169 21.15 -6.97 -17.65
CA PHE A 169 21.10 -5.94 -16.60
C PHE A 169 22.44 -5.84 -15.87
N ASP A 170 22.65 -4.74 -15.21
CA ASP A 170 23.77 -4.46 -14.31
C ASP A 170 23.28 -4.38 -12.86
N ILE A 171 21.99 -4.00 -12.67
CA ILE A 171 21.31 -3.91 -11.37
C ILE A 171 19.94 -4.58 -11.47
N LEU A 172 19.62 -5.41 -10.47
CA LEU A 172 18.31 -6.04 -10.32
C LEU A 172 17.54 -5.43 -9.14
N VAL A 173 16.33 -4.97 -9.38
CA VAL A 173 15.41 -4.50 -8.33
C VAL A 173 14.24 -5.46 -8.19
N MET A 174 14.03 -6.00 -6.97
CA MET A 174 12.91 -6.87 -6.65
C MET A 174 11.76 -6.04 -6.07
N ALA A 175 10.65 -5.90 -6.81
CA ALA A 175 9.48 -5.11 -6.45
C ALA A 175 8.17 -5.89 -6.64
N VAL A 176 8.18 -7.19 -6.38
CA VAL A 176 7.05 -8.12 -6.61
C VAL A 176 6.05 -8.18 -5.43
N GLY A 177 6.01 -7.15 -4.62
CA GLY A 177 5.11 -7.00 -3.50
C GLY A 177 5.77 -7.14 -2.13
N VAL A 178 4.95 -7.22 -1.10
CA VAL A 178 5.37 -7.28 0.31
C VAL A 178 4.71 -8.45 1.03
N ARG A 179 5.32 -8.86 2.14
CA ARG A 179 4.81 -9.89 3.04
C ARG A 179 4.64 -9.31 4.44
N PRO A 180 3.49 -9.44 5.08
CA PRO A 180 3.26 -9.03 6.46
C PRO A 180 4.23 -9.70 7.43
N ASN A 181 4.75 -8.93 8.38
CA ASN A 181 5.65 -9.44 9.43
C ASN A 181 4.83 -10.00 10.60
N VAL A 182 4.48 -11.27 10.52
CA VAL A 182 3.55 -11.95 11.45
C VAL A 182 4.23 -12.83 12.49
N ARG A 183 5.53 -13.10 12.34
CA ARG A 183 6.26 -14.13 13.11
C ARG A 183 6.16 -13.95 14.62
N LEU A 184 6.23 -12.71 15.12
CA LEU A 184 6.17 -12.43 16.55
C LEU A 184 4.87 -12.94 17.18
N VAL A 185 3.74 -12.70 16.54
CA VAL A 185 2.43 -13.17 17.00
C VAL A 185 2.22 -14.66 16.71
N GLN A 186 2.64 -15.11 15.53
CA GLN A 186 2.50 -16.52 15.11
C GLN A 186 3.27 -17.48 16.04
N ASN A 187 4.51 -17.17 16.37
CA ASN A 187 5.35 -18.00 17.23
C ASN A 187 4.84 -18.02 18.69
N ALA A 188 4.13 -16.97 19.10
CA ALA A 188 3.46 -16.90 20.40
C ALA A 188 2.08 -17.61 20.44
N GLY A 189 1.68 -18.29 19.35
CA GLY A 189 0.43 -19.02 19.26
C GLY A 189 -0.79 -18.16 18.88
N GLY A 190 -0.57 -16.91 18.43
CA GLY A 190 -1.65 -16.05 17.97
C GLY A 190 -2.18 -16.40 16.58
N ALA A 191 -3.43 -16.03 16.31
CA ALA A 191 -4.10 -16.31 15.05
C ALA A 191 -3.53 -15.47 13.91
N VAL A 192 -3.06 -16.14 12.86
CA VAL A 192 -2.50 -15.57 11.65
C VAL A 192 -3.06 -16.27 10.43
N LYS A 193 -3.40 -15.50 9.40
CA LYS A 193 -3.65 -15.97 8.03
C LYS A 193 -2.57 -15.43 7.10
N ARG A 194 -2.90 -14.51 6.20
CA ARG A 194 -1.88 -13.73 5.46
C ARG A 194 -1.25 -12.66 6.33
N GLY A 195 -2.05 -12.02 7.20
CA GLY A 195 -1.66 -11.07 8.23
C GLY A 195 -2.07 -11.55 9.61
N ILE A 196 -1.74 -10.78 10.64
CA ILE A 196 -2.23 -11.01 12.01
C ILE A 196 -3.73 -10.75 12.02
N VAL A 197 -4.51 -11.69 12.54
CA VAL A 197 -5.96 -11.55 12.68
C VAL A 197 -6.27 -10.69 13.90
N THR A 198 -7.05 -9.62 13.70
CA THR A 198 -7.52 -8.74 14.77
C THR A 198 -9.04 -8.59 14.74
N ASP A 199 -9.62 -8.25 15.88
CA ASP A 199 -10.99 -7.76 15.92
C ASP A 199 -11.08 -6.29 15.48
N SER A 200 -12.30 -5.71 15.46
CA SER A 200 -12.50 -4.30 15.10
C SER A 200 -11.87 -3.30 16.07
N ARG A 201 -11.38 -3.75 17.21
CA ARG A 201 -10.69 -2.93 18.21
C ARG A 201 -9.17 -3.00 18.08
N GLY A 202 -8.65 -3.78 17.13
CA GLY A 202 -7.24 -4.04 16.92
C GLY A 202 -6.67 -5.10 17.86
N GLN A 203 -7.49 -5.81 18.64
CA GLN A 203 -7.03 -6.86 19.55
C GLN A 203 -6.79 -8.17 18.79
N THR A 204 -5.66 -8.82 19.06
CA THR A 204 -5.34 -10.14 18.52
C THR A 204 -6.01 -11.26 19.31
N SER A 205 -5.79 -12.50 18.93
CA SER A 205 -6.25 -13.67 19.71
C SER A 205 -5.45 -13.88 21.02
N ILE A 206 -4.35 -13.16 21.21
CA ILE A 206 -3.56 -13.20 22.45
C ILE A 206 -4.06 -12.07 23.38
N PRO A 207 -4.46 -12.38 24.61
CA PRO A 207 -4.92 -11.37 25.56
C PRO A 207 -3.92 -10.23 25.75
N ASP A 208 -4.41 -8.98 25.78
CA ASP A 208 -3.63 -7.76 25.95
C ASP A 208 -2.61 -7.46 24.85
N VAL A 209 -2.66 -8.22 23.72
CA VAL A 209 -1.83 -7.98 22.54
C VAL A 209 -2.71 -7.47 21.41
N TYR A 210 -2.36 -6.29 20.92
CA TYR A 210 -2.98 -5.58 19.79
C TYR A 210 -2.06 -5.64 18.56
N ALA A 211 -2.62 -5.45 17.37
CA ALA A 211 -1.81 -5.27 16.17
C ALA A 211 -2.42 -4.22 15.25
N ALA A 212 -1.57 -3.52 14.47
CA ALA A 212 -1.97 -2.48 13.54
C ALA A 212 -1.01 -2.36 12.34
N GLY A 213 -1.52 -1.83 11.23
CA GLY A 213 -0.75 -1.55 10.02
C GLY A 213 -0.56 -2.77 9.12
N ASP A 214 0.47 -2.73 8.28
CA ASP A 214 0.71 -3.69 7.19
C ASP A 214 0.89 -5.14 7.63
N CYS A 215 1.15 -5.38 8.92
CA CYS A 215 1.22 -6.74 9.46
C CYS A 215 -0.14 -7.38 9.73
N THR A 216 -1.26 -6.64 9.60
CA THR A 216 -2.61 -7.10 9.95
C THR A 216 -3.50 -7.36 8.75
N GLU A 217 -4.58 -8.11 8.96
CA GLU A 217 -5.73 -8.17 8.07
C GLU A 217 -6.80 -7.18 8.51
N SER A 218 -7.55 -6.66 7.55
CA SER A 218 -8.70 -5.78 7.77
C SER A 218 -9.84 -6.18 6.86
N ARG A 219 -11.06 -5.97 7.35
CA ARG A 219 -12.25 -6.14 6.52
C ARG A 219 -12.40 -4.97 5.56
N ASP A 220 -12.26 -5.26 4.27
CA ASP A 220 -12.60 -4.32 3.20
C ASP A 220 -14.13 -4.17 3.11
N ILE A 221 -14.66 -3.01 3.48
CA ILE A 221 -16.11 -2.78 3.47
C ILE A 221 -16.73 -2.79 2.07
N THR A 222 -15.91 -2.63 1.03
CA THR A 222 -16.40 -2.62 -0.36
C THR A 222 -16.61 -4.00 -0.94
N THR A 223 -15.94 -5.01 -0.40
CA THR A 223 -16.06 -6.41 -0.82
C THR A 223 -16.58 -7.33 0.29
N GLY A 224 -16.43 -6.92 1.55
CA GLY A 224 -16.71 -7.76 2.72
C GLY A 224 -15.61 -8.76 3.06
N GLU A 225 -14.51 -8.77 2.30
CA GLU A 225 -13.41 -9.71 2.46
C GLU A 225 -12.41 -9.24 3.52
N GLU A 226 -11.86 -10.19 4.28
CA GLU A 226 -10.69 -9.96 5.14
C GLU A 226 -9.43 -10.08 4.31
N LYS A 227 -8.62 -9.02 4.29
CA LYS A 227 -7.36 -8.99 3.54
C LYS A 227 -6.34 -8.01 4.11
N VAL A 228 -5.09 -8.20 3.75
CA VAL A 228 -4.04 -7.22 4.06
C VAL A 228 -4.25 -5.98 3.21
N LEU A 229 -4.47 -4.84 3.87
CA LEU A 229 -4.57 -3.52 3.25
C LEU A 229 -3.35 -2.68 3.68
N ALA A 230 -2.19 -3.01 3.12
CA ALA A 230 -0.91 -2.36 3.39
C ALA A 230 -0.90 -0.92 2.83
N LEU A 231 -1.58 -0.02 3.53
CA LEU A 231 -1.82 1.36 3.13
C LEU A 231 -1.68 2.29 4.33
N LEU A 232 -0.91 3.36 4.17
CA LEU A 232 -0.63 4.31 5.24
C LEU A 232 -1.89 4.88 5.94
N PRO A 233 -2.98 5.26 5.25
CA PRO A 233 -4.20 5.70 5.92
C PRO A 233 -4.84 4.63 6.81
N ASN A 234 -4.87 3.36 6.37
CA ASN A 234 -5.40 2.27 7.18
C ASN A 234 -4.50 2.01 8.40
N ALA A 235 -3.17 1.99 8.21
CA ALA A 235 -2.22 1.80 9.29
C ALA A 235 -2.36 2.88 10.38
N TYR A 236 -2.57 4.15 9.96
CA TYR A 236 -2.79 5.26 10.88
C TYR A 236 -4.07 5.08 11.70
N LEU A 237 -5.21 4.81 11.04
CA LEU A 237 -6.51 4.65 11.69
C LEU A 237 -6.56 3.41 12.60
N GLN A 238 -5.92 2.32 12.19
CA GLN A 238 -5.76 1.14 13.03
C GLN A 238 -4.92 1.43 14.27
N GLY A 239 -3.78 2.12 14.10
CA GLY A 239 -2.89 2.50 15.20
C GLY A 239 -3.59 3.41 16.22
N GLU A 240 -4.36 4.40 15.74
CA GLU A 240 -5.17 5.27 16.59
C GLU A 240 -6.23 4.47 17.37
N CYS A 241 -6.99 3.61 16.68
CA CYS A 241 -7.99 2.74 17.31
C CYS A 241 -7.36 1.84 18.37
N ALA A 242 -6.27 1.15 18.04
CA ALA A 242 -5.57 0.28 18.97
C ALA A 242 -5.03 1.07 20.19
N GLY A 243 -4.41 2.23 19.96
CA GLY A 243 -3.89 3.09 21.03
C GLY A 243 -4.96 3.57 22.01
N ILE A 244 -6.13 4.00 21.49
CA ILE A 244 -7.28 4.39 22.33
C ILE A 244 -7.75 3.20 23.18
N ASN A 245 -7.88 2.01 22.59
CA ASN A 245 -8.31 0.80 23.31
C ASN A 245 -7.28 0.34 24.33
N MET A 246 -6.00 0.43 24.01
CA MET A 246 -4.91 0.18 24.95
C MET A 246 -4.91 1.16 26.12
N ALA A 247 -5.38 2.38 25.93
CA ALA A 247 -5.55 3.37 27.00
C ALA A 247 -6.85 3.18 27.81
N GLY A 248 -7.64 2.15 27.54
CA GLY A 248 -8.89 1.85 28.25
C GLY A 248 -10.14 2.42 27.59
N GLY A 249 -10.02 3.01 26.39
CA GLY A 249 -11.15 3.47 25.60
C GLY A 249 -11.92 2.33 24.93
N ASN A 250 -12.93 2.71 24.13
CA ASN A 250 -13.79 1.78 23.40
C ASN A 250 -14.05 2.30 21.99
N GLN A 251 -13.07 2.08 21.09
CA GLN A 251 -13.18 2.50 19.69
C GLN A 251 -13.15 1.28 18.77
N SER A 252 -13.91 1.31 17.68
CA SER A 252 -13.87 0.31 16.62
C SER A 252 -13.41 0.95 15.32
N TYR A 253 -12.61 0.22 14.55
CA TYR A 253 -12.24 0.53 13.18
C TYR A 253 -12.68 -0.61 12.26
N ASP A 254 -13.76 -0.37 11.53
CA ASP A 254 -14.42 -1.33 10.63
C ASP A 254 -14.66 -0.75 9.22
N LYS A 255 -14.03 0.38 8.91
CA LYS A 255 -14.22 1.14 7.66
C LYS A 255 -12.98 1.14 6.76
N ALA A 256 -12.23 0.03 6.76
CA ALA A 256 -11.07 -0.11 5.90
C ALA A 256 -11.48 -0.22 4.43
N ILE A 257 -10.82 0.54 3.57
CA ILE A 257 -10.97 0.49 2.12
C ILE A 257 -9.60 0.51 1.45
N PRO A 258 -9.41 -0.20 0.34
CA PRO A 258 -8.24 0.03 -0.51
C PRO A 258 -8.33 1.45 -1.09
N MET A 259 -7.24 2.21 -1.01
CA MET A 259 -7.15 3.54 -1.60
C MET A 259 -5.71 3.89 -1.95
N ASN A 260 -5.53 4.53 -3.10
CA ASN A 260 -4.21 4.96 -3.56
C ASN A 260 -4.30 6.37 -4.13
N SER A 261 -3.28 7.17 -3.85
CA SER A 261 -3.05 8.48 -4.46
C SER A 261 -1.58 8.54 -4.85
N ILE A 262 -1.30 8.56 -6.14
CA ILE A 262 0.07 8.51 -6.66
C ILE A 262 0.15 9.30 -7.96
N GLY A 263 1.36 9.73 -8.32
CA GLY A 263 1.62 10.37 -9.60
C GLY A 263 2.86 9.79 -10.26
N PHE A 264 2.90 9.85 -11.58
CA PHE A 264 4.04 9.48 -12.41
C PHE A 264 4.31 10.58 -13.43
N PHE A 265 5.47 11.22 -13.35
CA PHE A 265 5.88 12.33 -14.24
C PHE A 265 4.78 13.38 -14.43
N GLY A 266 4.18 13.81 -13.32
CA GLY A 266 3.10 14.81 -13.31
C GLY A 266 1.71 14.31 -13.68
N LEU A 267 1.55 13.05 -14.10
CA LEU A 267 0.25 12.43 -14.28
C LEU A 267 -0.22 11.84 -12.95
N HIS A 268 -1.19 12.49 -12.30
CA HIS A 268 -1.77 12.04 -11.05
C HIS A 268 -2.86 10.99 -11.27
N LEU A 269 -2.94 10.02 -10.36
CA LEU A 269 -4.05 9.07 -10.31
C LEU A 269 -4.50 8.83 -8.87
N MET A 270 -5.80 8.60 -8.71
CA MET A 270 -6.40 8.19 -7.45
C MET A 270 -7.37 7.03 -7.68
N THR A 271 -7.31 6.06 -6.79
CA THR A 271 -8.26 4.94 -6.77
C THR A 271 -8.76 4.72 -5.34
N ALA A 272 -9.99 4.29 -5.19
CA ALA A 272 -10.48 3.76 -3.92
C ALA A 272 -11.60 2.74 -4.15
N GLY A 273 -11.75 1.83 -3.19
CA GLY A 273 -12.79 0.80 -3.21
C GLY A 273 -12.52 -0.33 -4.19
N SER A 274 -13.58 -0.96 -4.66
CA SER A 274 -13.55 -2.14 -5.54
C SER A 274 -14.02 -1.81 -6.96
N CYS A 275 -13.39 -2.45 -7.95
CA CYS A 275 -13.75 -2.34 -9.37
C CYS A 275 -14.88 -3.33 -9.74
N GLY A 276 -16.03 -3.26 -9.06
CA GLY A 276 -17.15 -4.18 -9.30
C GLY A 276 -18.49 -3.47 -9.36
N GLY A 277 -19.40 -3.96 -10.21
CA GLY A 277 -20.74 -3.39 -10.42
C GLY A 277 -20.89 -2.65 -11.75
N GLU A 278 -21.90 -1.78 -11.84
CA GLU A 278 -22.11 -0.93 -13.01
C GLU A 278 -21.01 0.13 -13.10
N ALA A 279 -20.40 0.28 -14.27
CA ALA A 279 -19.31 1.21 -14.50
C ALA A 279 -19.75 2.43 -15.31
N TYR A 280 -19.46 3.62 -14.80
CA TYR A 280 -19.63 4.90 -15.50
C TYR A 280 -18.27 5.41 -15.92
N LEU A 281 -18.03 5.43 -17.22
CA LEU A 281 -16.75 5.84 -17.81
C LEU A 281 -16.88 7.20 -18.49
N GLU A 282 -15.93 8.08 -18.20
CA GLU A 282 -15.76 9.37 -18.86
C GLU A 282 -14.28 9.58 -19.23
N LYS A 283 -14.04 9.95 -20.48
CA LYS A 283 -12.71 10.31 -21.01
C LYS A 283 -12.80 11.67 -21.65
N ASN A 284 -12.00 12.62 -21.17
CA ASN A 284 -12.01 13.98 -21.69
C ASN A 284 -10.64 14.64 -21.54
N GLY A 285 -10.07 15.16 -22.64
CA GLY A 285 -8.85 15.97 -22.61
C GLY A 285 -7.64 15.33 -21.91
N GLY A 286 -7.48 13.99 -22.02
CA GLY A 286 -6.41 13.26 -21.34
C GLY A 286 -6.76 12.79 -19.92
N ASN A 287 -7.93 13.18 -19.41
CA ASN A 287 -8.44 12.72 -18.13
C ASN A 287 -9.23 11.42 -18.30
N TYR A 288 -9.13 10.54 -17.31
CA TYR A 288 -9.87 9.29 -17.24
C TYR A 288 -10.60 9.22 -15.89
N LYS A 289 -11.90 9.02 -15.93
CA LYS A 289 -12.73 8.83 -14.74
C LYS A 289 -13.61 7.61 -14.93
N LYS A 290 -13.52 6.66 -14.01
CA LYS A 290 -14.36 5.47 -13.96
C LYS A 290 -14.93 5.32 -12.55
N LEU A 291 -16.25 5.30 -12.44
CA LEU A 291 -16.97 5.11 -11.17
C LEU A 291 -17.67 3.76 -11.21
N PHE A 292 -17.58 3.02 -10.11
CA PHE A 292 -18.22 1.70 -9.97
C PHE A 292 -19.36 1.79 -8.97
N VAL A 293 -20.55 1.40 -9.39
CA VAL A 293 -21.77 1.45 -8.57
C VAL A 293 -22.30 0.04 -8.35
N ARG A 294 -22.60 -0.28 -7.10
CA ARG A 294 -23.21 -1.54 -6.69
C ARG A 294 -24.23 -1.29 -5.57
N GLU A 295 -25.42 -1.89 -5.69
CA GLU A 295 -26.44 -1.83 -4.65
C GLU A 295 -26.76 -0.39 -4.18
N ASN A 296 -26.97 0.52 -5.15
CA ASN A 296 -27.25 1.94 -4.87
C ASN A 296 -26.15 2.66 -4.07
N ARG A 297 -24.89 2.21 -4.16
CA ARG A 297 -23.72 2.83 -3.49
C ARG A 297 -22.55 2.91 -4.43
N LEU A 298 -21.69 3.91 -4.21
CA LEU A 298 -20.40 3.96 -4.87
C LEU A 298 -19.50 2.87 -4.27
N ALA A 299 -19.13 1.88 -5.08
CA ALA A 299 -18.27 0.76 -4.68
C ALA A 299 -16.79 1.09 -4.84
N GLY A 300 -16.44 1.89 -5.86
CA GLY A 300 -15.07 2.30 -6.10
C GLY A 300 -14.96 3.33 -7.22
N TYR A 301 -13.75 3.81 -7.43
CA TYR A 301 -13.42 4.70 -8.55
C TYR A 301 -11.97 4.60 -8.99
N ILE A 302 -11.72 4.98 -10.25
CA ILE A 302 -10.41 5.24 -10.84
C ILE A 302 -10.45 6.64 -11.46
N LEU A 303 -9.55 7.52 -11.02
CA LEU A 303 -9.34 8.85 -11.60
C LEU A 303 -7.90 8.98 -12.06
N ILE A 304 -7.67 9.47 -13.29
CA ILE A 304 -6.33 9.76 -13.83
C ILE A 304 -6.38 11.14 -14.48
N GLY A 305 -5.39 11.97 -14.21
CA GLY A 305 -5.30 13.36 -14.64
C GLY A 305 -6.03 14.30 -13.66
N ASP A 306 -7.32 14.55 -13.85
CA ASP A 306 -8.12 15.35 -12.92
C ASP A 306 -8.54 14.49 -11.71
N VAL A 307 -7.85 14.68 -10.60
CA VAL A 307 -8.13 14.03 -9.31
C VAL A 307 -8.76 15.00 -8.31
N ALA A 308 -9.16 16.20 -8.75
CA ALA A 308 -9.73 17.20 -7.87
C ALA A 308 -10.98 16.69 -7.15
N ARG A 309 -11.05 16.94 -5.83
CA ARG A 309 -12.17 16.56 -4.97
C ARG A 309 -12.47 15.06 -4.89
N ALA A 310 -11.52 14.19 -5.25
CA ALA A 310 -11.65 12.73 -5.12
C ALA A 310 -12.03 12.29 -3.69
N GLY A 311 -11.69 13.09 -2.66
CA GLY A 311 -12.10 12.87 -1.28
C GLY A 311 -13.61 12.77 -1.08
N ILE A 312 -14.44 13.41 -1.93
CA ILE A 312 -15.90 13.29 -1.89
C ILE A 312 -16.30 11.85 -2.27
N TYR A 313 -15.74 11.30 -3.34
CA TYR A 313 -15.99 9.90 -3.71
C TYR A 313 -15.51 8.93 -2.63
N THR A 314 -14.31 9.17 -2.07
CA THR A 314 -13.77 8.35 -0.98
C THR A 314 -14.69 8.36 0.25
N SER A 315 -15.25 9.54 0.60
CA SER A 315 -16.22 9.68 1.71
C SER A 315 -17.51 8.91 1.42
N LEU A 316 -18.06 8.99 0.20
CA LEU A 316 -19.25 8.22 -0.19
C LEU A 316 -19.04 6.72 -0.02
N ILE A 317 -17.88 6.20 -0.43
CA ILE A 317 -17.52 4.79 -0.27
C ILE A 317 -17.40 4.43 1.21
N ARG A 318 -16.64 5.21 1.99
CA ARG A 318 -16.37 4.93 3.41
C ARG A 318 -17.62 5.01 4.28
N GLU A 319 -18.49 5.98 4.02
CA GLU A 319 -19.74 6.16 4.74
C GLU A 319 -20.89 5.32 4.17
N GLN A 320 -20.64 4.53 3.10
CA GLN A 320 -21.64 3.70 2.45
C GLN A 320 -22.93 4.47 2.11
N THR A 321 -22.78 5.74 1.68
CA THR A 321 -23.90 6.66 1.42
C THR A 321 -24.74 6.15 0.25
N PRO A 322 -26.06 5.96 0.43
CA PRO A 322 -26.96 5.61 -0.68
C PRO A 322 -26.96 6.71 -1.75
N LEU A 323 -26.79 6.35 -3.01
CA LEU A 323 -26.80 7.32 -4.13
C LEU A 323 -28.15 7.97 -4.33
N SER A 324 -29.23 7.33 -3.92
CA SER A 324 -30.59 7.92 -3.90
C SER A 324 -30.78 9.05 -2.88
N ALA A 325 -29.84 9.22 -1.93
CA ALA A 325 -29.86 10.31 -0.95
C ALA A 325 -29.16 11.60 -1.42
N LEU A 326 -28.68 11.62 -2.66
CA LEU A 326 -27.94 12.75 -3.24
C LEU A 326 -28.24 12.89 -4.75
N ASP A 327 -27.81 14.01 -5.34
CA ASP A 327 -27.84 14.18 -6.79
C ASP A 327 -26.64 13.46 -7.40
N PHE A 328 -26.83 12.18 -7.76
CA PHE A 328 -25.75 11.34 -8.31
C PHE A 328 -25.31 11.80 -9.71
N GLU A 329 -26.21 12.35 -10.53
CA GLU A 329 -25.83 12.89 -11.85
C GLU A 329 -24.85 14.05 -11.68
N LEU A 330 -25.08 14.93 -10.72
CA LEU A 330 -24.16 16.02 -10.40
C LEU A 330 -22.82 15.51 -9.88
N ILE A 331 -22.83 14.50 -8.98
CA ILE A 331 -21.62 13.87 -8.45
C ILE A 331 -20.83 13.16 -9.55
N ARG A 332 -21.51 12.47 -10.45
CA ARG A 332 -20.91 11.76 -11.57
C ARG A 332 -20.16 12.70 -12.51
N GLN A 333 -20.78 13.84 -12.85
CA GLN A 333 -20.15 14.84 -13.69
C GLN A 333 -18.98 15.51 -12.98
N LYS A 334 -19.19 16.03 -11.78
CA LYS A 334 -18.15 16.68 -10.98
C LYS A 334 -18.44 16.55 -9.49
N PRO A 335 -17.53 15.96 -8.70
CA PRO A 335 -17.76 15.79 -7.26
C PRO A 335 -17.81 17.16 -6.57
N GLN A 336 -18.94 17.44 -5.92
CA GLN A 336 -19.17 18.71 -5.24
C GLN A 336 -20.18 18.57 -4.10
N LEU A 337 -20.02 19.40 -3.07
CA LEU A 337 -20.86 19.35 -1.87
C LEU A 337 -22.33 19.73 -2.16
N MET A 338 -22.59 20.48 -3.23
CA MET A 338 -23.95 20.87 -3.63
C MET A 338 -24.85 19.68 -3.97
N ALA A 339 -24.29 18.53 -4.30
CA ALA A 339 -25.04 17.30 -4.54
C ALA A 339 -25.68 16.69 -3.28
N PHE A 340 -25.22 17.10 -2.10
CA PHE A 340 -25.79 16.64 -0.82
C PHE A 340 -26.94 17.56 -0.38
N SER A 341 -27.89 17.02 0.39
CA SER A 341 -28.93 17.82 1.03
C SER A 341 -28.35 18.93 1.90
N ARG A 342 -29.11 20.00 2.11
CA ARG A 342 -28.67 21.14 2.95
C ARG A 342 -28.27 20.69 4.37
N THR A 343 -29.05 19.80 4.96
CA THR A 343 -28.76 19.24 6.29
C THR A 343 -27.40 18.54 6.29
N LYS A 344 -27.17 17.63 5.32
CA LYS A 344 -25.90 16.88 5.24
C LYS A 344 -24.71 17.79 4.98
N ARG A 345 -24.85 18.83 4.15
CA ARG A 345 -23.79 19.83 3.95
C ARG A 345 -23.41 20.56 5.23
N ASN A 346 -24.40 20.95 6.00
CA ASN A 346 -24.16 21.63 7.28
C ASN A 346 -23.41 20.72 8.26
N GLU A 347 -23.78 19.44 8.36
CA GLU A 347 -23.04 18.46 9.15
C GLU A 347 -21.57 18.33 8.69
N MET A 348 -21.33 18.26 7.37
CA MET A 348 -19.98 18.11 6.81
C MET A 348 -19.12 19.38 6.96
N LEU A 349 -19.71 20.56 6.94
CA LEU A 349 -19.04 21.86 7.03
C LEU A 349 -18.97 22.39 8.47
N GLY A 350 -19.92 22.01 9.30
CA GLY A 350 -20.06 22.55 10.66
C GLY A 350 -19.05 22.00 11.67
N GLY A 351 -18.24 21.00 11.31
CA GLY A 351 -17.39 20.29 12.29
C GLY A 351 -18.19 19.94 13.55
N ASN A 352 -18.01 18.81 14.14
CA ASN A 352 -18.64 18.54 15.45
C ASN A 352 -18.22 19.63 16.44
N VAL A 353 -19.09 20.61 16.63
CA VAL A 353 -19.07 21.50 17.80
C VAL A 353 -19.71 20.71 18.92
N GLY A 354 -18.91 19.92 19.58
CA GLY A 354 -19.27 19.11 20.73
C GLY A 354 -18.07 18.87 21.57
#